data_3b8f03596044d37fcd32583f6a6b1cbd
#
_entry.id   3b8f03596044d37fcd32583f6a6b1cbd
#
_cell.length_a   1.000
_cell.length_b   1.000
_cell.length_c   1.000
_cell.angle_alpha   90.00
_cell.angle_beta   90.00
_cell.angle_gamma   90.00
#
_symmetry.space_group_name_H-M   'P 1'
#
loop_
_entity.id
_entity.type
_entity.pdbx_description
1 polymer ?
#
loop_
_entity_poly.entity_id
_entity_poly.type
_entity_poly.pdbx_seq_one_letter_code
_entity_poly.pdbx_strand_id
1 'polypeptide(L)'
;MAIYHLNTHTIGRAAGHSAVAAAAYRSASKLIDERTGEVFDFTRKGGVLSAEIVTPAGVPVPERAALWNAAEAAEKRKDARVAREWRAALP
;
A
#
# COMPACT_ATOMS: atom_id res chain seq x y z
N MET A 1 28.57 0.23 3.72
CA MET A 1 27.36 1.03 3.65
C MET A 1 26.25 0.23 3.02
N ALA A 2 25.13 0.13 3.67
CA ALA A 2 24.04 -0.72 3.21
C ALA A 2 22.94 0.03 2.47
N ILE A 3 22.69 1.30 2.83
CA ILE A 3 21.59 2.09 2.27
C ILE A 3 22.14 3.37 1.67
N TYR A 4 21.89 3.56 0.37
CA TYR A 4 22.27 4.79 -0.31
C TYR A 4 21.20 5.86 -0.23
N HIS A 5 19.95 5.42 -0.06
CA HIS A 5 18.84 6.32 -0.25
C HIS A 5 17.64 5.83 0.55
N LEU A 6 17.07 6.72 1.33
CA LEU A 6 15.88 6.43 2.12
C LEU A 6 14.90 7.60 2.00
N ASN A 7 13.72 7.31 1.49
CA ASN A 7 12.63 8.26 1.39
C ASN A 7 11.43 7.80 2.16
N THR A 8 10.67 8.76 2.66
CA THR A 8 9.39 8.49 3.28
C THR A 8 8.38 9.50 2.74
N HIS A 9 7.14 9.05 2.51
CA HIS A 9 6.04 9.94 2.16
C HIS A 9 4.72 9.35 2.60
N THR A 10 3.72 10.22 2.72
CA THR A 10 2.38 9.80 3.08
C THR A 10 1.53 9.61 1.84
N ILE A 11 0.60 8.64 1.91
CA ILE A 11 -0.39 8.41 0.87
C ILE A 11 -1.65 9.14 1.30
N GLY A 12 -1.99 10.24 0.60
CA GLY A 12 -3.08 11.11 0.97
C GLY A 12 -4.15 11.22 -0.11
N ARG A 13 -5.41 11.28 0.31
CA ARG A 13 -6.55 11.41 -0.60
C ARG A 13 -6.57 12.76 -1.32
N ALA A 14 -6.12 13.81 -0.67
CA ALA A 14 -6.12 15.15 -1.28
C ALA A 14 -5.28 15.20 -2.56
N ALA A 15 -4.26 14.34 -2.66
CA ALA A 15 -3.43 14.21 -3.85
C ALA A 15 -3.98 13.18 -4.85
N GLY A 16 -5.16 12.62 -4.60
CA GLY A 16 -5.76 11.60 -5.46
C GLY A 16 -5.21 10.21 -5.26
N HIS A 17 -4.49 9.97 -4.19
CA HIS A 17 -3.87 8.67 -3.92
C HIS A 17 -4.77 7.75 -3.12
N SER A 18 -4.51 6.45 -3.21
CA SER A 18 -5.24 5.40 -2.49
C SER A 18 -4.23 4.42 -1.89
N ALA A 19 -4.49 4.00 -0.65
CA ALA A 19 -3.68 2.95 -0.02
C ALA A 19 -3.81 1.62 -0.77
N VAL A 20 -5.01 1.33 -1.30
CA VAL A 20 -5.25 0.12 -2.09
C VAL A 20 -4.44 0.15 -3.40
N ALA A 21 -4.43 1.29 -4.10
CA ALA A 21 -3.66 1.45 -5.32
C ALA A 21 -2.16 1.29 -5.07
N ALA A 22 -1.65 1.91 -4.00
CA ALA A 22 -0.25 1.81 -3.63
C ALA A 22 0.14 0.37 -3.29
N ALA A 23 -0.70 -0.33 -2.52
CA ALA A 23 -0.46 -1.73 -2.17
C ALA A 23 -0.45 -2.64 -3.40
N ALA A 24 -1.39 -2.42 -4.33
CA ALA A 24 -1.44 -3.20 -5.58
C ALA A 24 -0.17 -2.98 -6.39
N TYR A 25 0.26 -1.75 -6.52
CA TYR A 25 1.48 -1.41 -7.27
C TYR A 25 2.72 -2.05 -6.66
N ARG A 26 2.90 -1.91 -5.34
CA ARG A 26 4.10 -2.44 -4.65
C ARG A 26 4.16 -3.96 -4.63
N SER A 27 3.01 -4.63 -4.57
CA SER A 27 2.95 -6.09 -4.53
C SER A 27 2.78 -6.74 -5.89
N ALA A 28 2.64 -5.95 -6.97
CA ALA A 28 2.36 -6.42 -8.32
C ALA A 28 1.10 -7.31 -8.34
N SER A 29 0.05 -6.85 -7.69
CA SER A 29 -1.20 -7.61 -7.57
C SER A 29 -2.38 -6.83 -8.12
N LYS A 30 -3.55 -7.47 -8.14
CA LYS A 30 -4.81 -6.86 -8.55
C LYS A 30 -5.66 -6.67 -7.31
N LEU A 31 -6.00 -5.43 -7.00
CA LEU A 31 -6.82 -5.09 -5.85
C LEU A 31 -7.94 -4.14 -6.27
N ILE A 32 -9.07 -4.22 -5.59
CA ILE A 32 -10.22 -3.35 -5.80
C ILE A 32 -10.33 -2.40 -4.61
N ASP A 33 -10.38 -1.10 -4.91
CA ASP A 33 -10.66 -0.08 -3.90
C ASP A 33 -12.17 -0.04 -3.69
N GLU A 34 -12.64 -0.56 -2.56
CA GLU A 34 -14.07 -0.66 -2.25
C GLU A 34 -14.73 0.71 -2.08
N ARG A 35 -13.95 1.72 -1.71
CA ARG A 35 -14.47 3.08 -1.53
C ARG A 35 -14.88 3.71 -2.87
N THR A 36 -14.14 3.44 -3.94
CA THR A 36 -14.37 4.03 -5.26
C THR A 36 -14.87 3.05 -6.30
N GLY A 37 -14.74 1.74 -6.05
CA GLY A 37 -15.02 0.69 -7.02
C GLY A 37 -13.93 0.52 -8.07
N GLU A 38 -12.85 1.28 -7.98
CA GLU A 38 -11.78 1.26 -8.97
C GLU A 38 -10.92 0.01 -8.82
N VAL A 39 -10.55 -0.59 -9.96
CA VAL A 39 -9.70 -1.80 -9.99
C VAL A 39 -8.27 -1.38 -10.35
N PHE A 40 -7.32 -1.77 -9.51
CA PHE A 40 -5.90 -1.53 -9.73
C PHE A 40 -5.22 -2.87 -10.02
N ASP A 41 -4.81 -3.07 -11.27
CA ASP A 41 -4.20 -4.32 -11.72
C ASP A 41 -2.77 -4.07 -12.16
N PHE A 42 -1.82 -4.53 -11.36
CA PHE A 42 -0.39 -4.44 -11.64
C PHE A 42 0.24 -5.83 -11.75
N THR A 43 -0.55 -6.84 -12.08
CA THR A 43 -0.08 -8.24 -12.15
C THR A 43 1.00 -8.44 -13.22
N ARG A 44 1.07 -7.56 -14.21
CA ARG A 44 2.10 -7.62 -15.25
C ARG A 44 3.40 -6.90 -14.89
N LYS A 45 3.41 -6.21 -13.75
CA LYS A 45 4.60 -5.50 -13.31
C LYS A 45 5.70 -6.48 -12.94
N GLY A 46 6.89 -6.27 -13.48
CA GLY A 46 8.07 -7.06 -13.14
C GLY A 46 8.90 -6.45 -12.02
N GLY A 47 9.92 -7.17 -11.57
CA GLY A 47 10.90 -6.67 -10.61
C GLY A 47 10.52 -6.82 -9.15
N VAL A 48 9.35 -7.37 -8.84
CA VAL A 48 8.95 -7.64 -7.45
C VAL A 48 9.37 -9.07 -7.10
N LEU A 49 10.34 -9.20 -6.20
CA LEU A 49 10.84 -10.50 -5.76
C LEU A 49 9.96 -11.13 -4.69
N SER A 50 9.44 -10.32 -3.78
CA SER A 50 8.52 -10.76 -2.73
C SER A 50 7.70 -9.59 -2.22
N ALA A 51 6.54 -9.88 -1.65
CA ALA A 51 5.69 -8.90 -1.00
C ALA A 51 4.98 -9.58 0.16
N GLU A 52 5.22 -9.08 1.38
CA GLU A 52 4.71 -9.68 2.61
C GLU A 52 3.95 -8.66 3.43
N ILE A 53 2.97 -9.15 4.19
CA ILE A 53 2.29 -8.37 5.22
C ILE A 53 2.82 -8.86 6.56
N VAL A 54 3.32 -7.94 7.37
CA VAL A 54 3.85 -8.24 8.70
C VAL A 54 2.93 -7.65 9.75
N THR A 55 2.50 -8.47 10.69
CA THR A 55 1.62 -8.06 11.78
C THR A 55 2.33 -8.30 13.12
N PRO A 56 1.88 -7.63 14.20
CA PRO A 56 2.40 -7.91 15.53
C PRO A 56 2.21 -9.38 15.93
N ALA A 57 3.06 -9.87 16.83
CA ALA A 57 2.99 -11.24 17.31
C ALA A 57 1.59 -11.54 17.87
N GLY A 58 1.03 -12.70 17.49
CA GLY A 58 -0.30 -13.11 17.92
C GLY A 58 -1.45 -12.52 17.10
N VAL A 59 -1.17 -11.64 16.16
CA VAL A 59 -2.19 -11.08 15.27
C VAL A 59 -2.18 -11.85 13.95
N PRO A 60 -3.32 -12.40 13.49
CA PRO A 60 -3.38 -13.09 12.21
C PRO A 60 -3.03 -12.16 11.05
N VAL A 61 -2.36 -12.68 10.04
CA VAL A 61 -2.04 -11.90 8.83
C VAL A 61 -3.30 -11.78 7.98
N PRO A 62 -3.79 -10.55 7.75
CA PRO A 62 -4.98 -10.36 6.93
C PRO A 62 -4.68 -10.52 5.44
N GLU A 63 -5.73 -10.72 4.66
CA GLU A 63 -5.63 -10.63 3.21
C GLU A 63 -5.30 -9.18 2.81
N ARG A 64 -4.49 -9.02 1.76
CA ARG A 64 -4.00 -7.69 1.35
C ARG A 64 -5.13 -6.73 1.00
N ALA A 65 -6.13 -7.18 0.24
CA ALA A 65 -7.27 -6.35 -0.11
C ALA A 65 -8.05 -5.92 1.15
N ALA A 66 -8.26 -6.84 2.08
CA ALA A 66 -8.98 -6.54 3.32
C ALA A 66 -8.24 -5.52 4.18
N LEU A 67 -6.92 -5.66 4.30
CA LEU A 67 -6.10 -4.75 5.09
C LEU A 67 -6.17 -3.31 4.56
N TRP A 68 -5.92 -3.13 3.27
CA TRP A 68 -5.82 -1.78 2.71
C TRP A 68 -7.19 -1.14 2.49
N ASN A 69 -8.22 -1.91 2.20
CA ASN A 69 -9.58 -1.39 2.18
C ASN A 69 -10.05 -1.00 3.60
N ALA A 70 -9.64 -1.74 4.63
CA ALA A 70 -9.93 -1.34 6.01
C ALA A 70 -9.22 -0.03 6.38
N ALA A 71 -7.99 0.17 5.94
CA ALA A 71 -7.27 1.43 6.15
C ALA A 71 -7.99 2.60 5.48
N GLU A 72 -8.48 2.42 4.26
CA GLU A 72 -9.26 3.44 3.56
C GLU A 72 -10.58 3.73 4.27
N ALA A 73 -11.27 2.68 4.73
CA ALA A 73 -12.57 2.82 5.39
C ALA A 73 -12.48 3.48 6.77
N ALA A 74 -11.34 3.33 7.46
CA ALA A 74 -11.12 3.92 8.78
C ALA A 74 -11.02 5.44 8.72
N GLU A 75 -10.69 6.00 7.56
CA GLU A 75 -10.51 7.43 7.37
C GLU A 75 -11.66 7.98 6.52
N LYS A 76 -12.33 9.01 7.03
CA LYS A 76 -13.52 9.57 6.39
C LYS A 76 -13.31 10.94 5.76
N ARG A 77 -12.21 11.61 6.05
CA ARG A 77 -11.93 12.95 5.57
C ARG A 77 -11.48 12.94 4.11
N LYS A 78 -11.81 13.99 3.38
CA LYS A 78 -11.41 14.14 1.97
C LYS A 78 -9.89 14.27 1.80
N ASP A 79 -9.21 14.80 2.82
CA ASP A 79 -7.77 15.01 2.85
C ASP A 79 -7.04 14.00 3.74
N ALA A 80 -7.68 12.85 4.01
CA ALA A 80 -7.13 11.84 4.89
C ALA A 80 -5.79 11.31 4.38
N ARG A 81 -4.87 11.11 5.31
CA ARG A 81 -3.60 10.41 5.06
C ARG A 81 -3.78 8.98 5.51
N VAL A 82 -3.92 8.08 4.55
CA VAL A 82 -4.36 6.71 4.82
C VAL A 82 -3.21 5.74 5.05
N ALA A 83 -1.99 6.11 4.66
CA ALA A 83 -0.81 5.26 4.84
C ALA A 83 0.46 6.08 4.78
N ARG A 84 1.55 5.50 5.26
CA ARG A 84 2.90 6.04 5.12
C ARG A 84 3.77 4.99 4.43
N GLU A 85 4.55 5.44 3.48
CA GLU A 85 5.45 4.58 2.73
C GLU A 85 6.91 4.95 2.98
N TRP A 86 7.75 3.94 3.15
CA TRP A 86 9.19 4.10 3.26
C TRP A 86 9.83 3.38 2.08
N ARG A 87 10.73 4.07 1.40
CA ARG A 87 11.52 3.48 0.32
C ARG A 87 12.98 3.52 0.70
N ALA A 88 13.62 2.36 0.69
CA ALA A 88 15.05 2.25 0.95
C ALA A 88 15.72 1.62 -0.28
N ALA A 89 16.66 2.34 -0.86
CA ALA A 89 17.47 1.82 -1.95
C ALA A 89 18.75 1.26 -1.38
N LEU A 90 19.04 0.00 -1.68
CA LEU A 90 20.23 -0.69 -1.24
C LEU A 90 21.29 -0.69 -2.33
N PRO A 91 22.58 -0.74 -1.95
CA PRO A 91 23.66 -0.85 -2.93
C PRO A 91 23.65 -2.17 -3.70
#